data_f1296f55f4193fcb6952d67a111985b3
#
_entry.id   f1296f55f4193fcb6952d67a111985b3
#
_cell.length_a   1.000
_cell.length_b   1.000
_cell.length_c   1.000
_cell.angle_alpha   90.00
_cell.angle_beta   90.00
_cell.angle_gamma   90.00
#
_symmetry.space_group_name_H-M   'P 1'
#
loop_
_entity.id
_entity.type
_entity.pdbx_description
1 polymer ?
#
loop_
_entity_poly.entity_id
_entity_poly.type
_entity_poly.pdbx_seq_one_letter_code
_entity_poly.pdbx_strand_id
1 'polypeptide(L)'
;MSAPIRGQRRPGVPSLVLPGDPDGCGWFAIGGGEYVPFPSPPTGHPARERRTVRYVGRPTRWGNPYRVVKGRSGLLGVITPTGQVVNLRTDCTGSEAARVAVRGFQHHLDHLDRSKPPAVLARHLAPLVTADVLSCWCPLDAPCHGDTLCDLVGRLRSGDLVPGLVATLDVCGGALRIDGTRLKVDELARTVEWAAPDVSPLTTCDSFAVVAKVDPELVRVAARVG
;
A
#
# COMPACT_ATOMS: atom_id res chain seq x y z
N MET A 1 -12.21 -3.63 9.51
CA MET A 1 -11.25 -4.58 8.87
C MET A 1 -9.85 -4.25 9.31
N SER A 2 -9.02 -5.27 9.61
CA SER A 2 -7.65 -5.06 10.07
C SER A 2 -6.72 -4.61 8.96
N ALA A 3 -5.62 -3.95 9.30
CA ALA A 3 -4.52 -3.68 8.36
C ALA A 3 -3.94 -5.00 7.83
N PRO A 4 -3.39 -5.02 6.59
CA PRO A 4 -2.64 -6.17 6.12
C PRO A 4 -1.38 -6.37 6.96
N ILE A 5 -0.92 -7.61 7.06
CA ILE A 5 0.33 -7.92 7.76
C ILE A 5 1.51 -7.93 6.80
N ARG A 6 2.70 -7.65 7.32
CA ARG A 6 3.93 -7.74 6.55
C ARG A 6 4.41 -9.19 6.44
N GLY A 7 4.85 -9.60 5.25
CA GLY A 7 5.51 -10.86 5.01
C GLY A 7 6.88 -10.69 4.35
N GLN A 8 7.75 -11.68 4.50
CA GLN A 8 9.08 -11.73 3.88
C GLN A 8 9.09 -12.77 2.75
N ARG A 9 9.58 -12.38 1.57
CA ARG A 9 9.93 -13.33 0.51
C ARG A 9 11.38 -13.82 0.66
N ARG A 10 11.61 -15.10 0.37
CA ARG A 10 12.96 -15.69 0.32
C ARG A 10 13.42 -15.78 -1.13
N PRO A 11 14.67 -15.39 -1.46
CA PRO A 11 15.22 -15.53 -2.80
C PRO A 11 15.20 -16.98 -3.28
N GLY A 12 14.74 -17.18 -4.53
CA GLY A 12 14.77 -18.50 -5.18
C GLY A 12 13.75 -19.53 -4.69
N VAL A 13 12.90 -19.17 -3.72
CA VAL A 13 11.86 -20.07 -3.18
C VAL A 13 10.49 -19.37 -3.26
N PRO A 14 9.45 -20.03 -3.76
CA PRO A 14 8.08 -19.47 -3.80
C PRO A 14 7.43 -19.47 -2.39
N SER A 15 8.22 -19.25 -1.36
CA SER A 15 7.75 -19.24 0.03
C SER A 15 7.65 -17.82 0.58
N LEU A 16 6.67 -17.62 1.44
CA LEU A 16 6.41 -16.40 2.17
C LEU A 16 6.46 -16.70 3.67
N VAL A 17 7.30 -15.96 4.40
CA VAL A 17 7.37 -16.03 5.85
C VAL A 17 6.54 -14.91 6.45
N LEU A 18 5.71 -15.22 7.44
CA LEU A 18 4.85 -14.28 8.16
C LEU A 18 5.35 -14.09 9.60
N PRO A 19 5.07 -12.94 10.22
CA PRO A 19 5.34 -12.73 11.64
C PRO A 19 4.57 -13.78 12.46
N GLY A 20 5.26 -14.40 13.44
CA GLY A 20 4.64 -15.41 14.31
C GLY A 20 4.41 -16.78 13.67
N ASP A 21 5.02 -17.05 12.51
CA ASP A 21 5.03 -18.39 11.93
C ASP A 21 6.08 -19.25 12.66
N PRO A 22 5.69 -20.11 13.62
CA PRO A 22 6.62 -20.75 14.56
C PRO A 22 7.56 -21.75 13.87
N ASP A 23 7.11 -22.33 12.76
CA ASP A 23 7.82 -23.44 12.11
C ASP A 23 8.61 -22.98 10.88
N GLY A 24 8.54 -21.69 10.50
CA GLY A 24 9.17 -21.17 9.27
C GLY A 24 8.75 -21.90 7.99
N CYS A 25 7.64 -22.67 8.07
CA CYS A 25 7.17 -23.53 6.99
C CYS A 25 6.73 -22.75 5.76
N GLY A 26 6.43 -21.45 5.95
CA GLY A 26 6.12 -20.56 4.84
C GLY A 26 4.79 -20.86 4.15
N TRP A 27 4.58 -20.16 3.06
CA TRP A 27 3.39 -20.22 2.23
C TRP A 27 3.83 -20.39 0.78
N PHE A 28 3.14 -21.18 -0.01
CA PHE A 28 3.46 -21.33 -1.43
C PHE A 28 2.37 -20.74 -2.33
N ALA A 29 2.79 -20.27 -3.48
CA ALA A 29 1.89 -19.64 -4.46
C ALA A 29 1.06 -20.72 -5.20
N ILE A 30 -0.25 -20.49 -5.29
CA ILE A 30 -1.17 -21.32 -6.08
C ILE A 30 -1.65 -20.61 -7.36
N GLY A 31 -1.18 -19.40 -7.63
CA GLY A 31 -1.55 -18.56 -8.77
C GLY A 31 -2.35 -17.30 -8.36
N GLY A 32 -2.50 -16.35 -9.29
CA GLY A 32 -3.30 -15.14 -9.07
C GLY A 32 -2.91 -14.23 -7.90
N GLY A 33 -1.75 -14.44 -7.26
CA GLY A 33 -1.34 -13.72 -6.06
C GLY A 33 -1.85 -14.34 -4.77
N GLU A 34 -2.51 -15.50 -4.83
CA GLU A 34 -2.92 -16.27 -3.67
C GLU A 34 -1.80 -17.18 -3.17
N TYR A 35 -1.73 -17.33 -1.84
CA TYR A 35 -0.80 -18.20 -1.15
C TYR A 35 -1.56 -19.11 -0.20
N VAL A 36 -1.17 -20.37 -0.18
CA VAL A 36 -1.64 -21.34 0.80
C VAL A 36 -0.50 -21.74 1.73
N PRO A 37 -0.78 -22.07 2.98
CA PRO A 37 0.23 -22.60 3.87
C PRO A 37 0.78 -23.93 3.30
N PHE A 38 2.07 -24.18 3.50
CA PHE A 38 2.61 -25.52 3.28
C PHE A 38 1.75 -26.53 4.04
N PRO A 39 1.47 -27.71 3.43
CA PRO A 39 0.76 -28.76 4.14
C PRO A 39 1.49 -29.00 5.46
N SER A 40 0.78 -28.81 6.56
CA SER A 40 1.32 -29.04 7.89
C SER A 40 1.73 -30.50 8.03
N PRO A 41 2.80 -30.80 8.78
CA PRO A 41 2.98 -32.17 9.26
C PRO A 41 1.71 -32.61 10.01
N PRO A 42 1.37 -33.89 10.02
CA PRO A 42 0.03 -34.42 10.28
C PRO A 42 -0.48 -34.35 11.72
N THR A 43 -0.20 -33.28 12.46
CA THR A 43 -0.66 -33.15 13.84
C THR A 43 -1.22 -31.75 14.13
N GLY A 44 -2.54 -31.65 14.07
CA GLY A 44 -3.31 -30.80 14.99
C GLY A 44 -3.34 -29.29 14.79
N HIS A 45 -2.72 -28.71 13.77
CA HIS A 45 -2.87 -27.27 13.52
C HIS A 45 -4.18 -26.97 12.79
N PRO A 46 -4.93 -25.93 13.22
CA PRO A 46 -6.15 -25.53 12.52
C PRO A 46 -5.81 -25.18 11.06
N ALA A 47 -6.70 -25.57 10.15
CA ALA A 47 -6.55 -25.26 8.73
C ALA A 47 -6.27 -23.77 8.54
N ARG A 48 -5.07 -23.44 8.05
CA ARG A 48 -4.69 -22.04 7.79
C ARG A 48 -5.50 -21.53 6.60
N GLU A 49 -6.17 -20.41 6.78
CA GLU A 49 -6.96 -19.77 5.72
C GLU A 49 -6.07 -19.31 4.57
N ARG A 50 -6.61 -19.39 3.34
CA ARG A 50 -5.96 -18.80 2.17
C ARG A 50 -5.84 -17.28 2.36
N ARG A 51 -4.69 -16.73 2.01
CA ARG A 51 -4.42 -15.30 2.12
C ARG A 51 -4.01 -14.69 0.79
N THR A 52 -4.57 -13.55 0.48
CA THR A 52 -4.17 -12.75 -0.67
C THR A 52 -2.87 -12.01 -0.36
N VAL A 53 -1.83 -12.27 -1.14
CA VAL A 53 -0.52 -11.66 -0.94
C VAL A 53 -0.20 -10.69 -2.07
N ARG A 54 0.23 -9.47 -1.71
CA ARG A 54 0.71 -8.48 -2.68
C ARG A 54 2.18 -8.16 -2.43
N TYR A 55 2.99 -8.30 -3.47
CA TYR A 55 4.39 -7.90 -3.40
C TYR A 55 4.53 -6.37 -3.52
N VAL A 56 5.19 -5.75 -2.55
CA VAL A 56 5.41 -4.30 -2.45
C VAL A 56 6.88 -3.89 -2.47
N GLY A 57 7.78 -4.84 -2.71
CA GLY A 57 9.20 -4.54 -2.89
C GLY A 57 9.50 -3.96 -4.28
N ARG A 58 10.75 -3.52 -4.48
CA ARG A 58 11.23 -3.09 -5.80
C ARG A 58 11.21 -4.24 -6.79
N PRO A 59 10.86 -4.03 -8.07
CA PRO A 59 10.68 -2.75 -8.77
C PRO A 59 9.23 -2.20 -8.76
N THR A 60 8.36 -2.66 -7.87
CA THR A 60 6.98 -2.16 -7.86
C THR A 60 6.92 -0.67 -7.49
N ARG A 61 5.82 -0.01 -7.86
CA ARG A 61 5.56 1.40 -7.52
C ARG A 61 5.45 1.67 -6.01
N TRP A 62 5.27 0.63 -5.19
CA TRP A 62 5.23 0.71 -3.73
C TRP A 62 6.59 0.42 -3.08
N GLY A 63 7.58 -0.02 -3.87
CA GLY A 63 8.91 -0.31 -3.37
C GLY A 63 9.60 0.97 -2.89
N ASN A 64 10.28 0.87 -1.74
CA ASN A 64 11.04 2.01 -1.19
C ASN A 64 12.11 2.48 -2.20
N PRO A 65 12.02 3.74 -2.72
CA PRO A 65 13.01 4.26 -3.66
C PRO A 65 14.35 4.60 -2.98
N TYR A 66 14.38 4.74 -1.66
CA TYR A 66 15.61 4.94 -0.91
C TYR A 66 16.35 3.62 -0.73
N ARG A 67 17.65 3.59 -1.04
CA ARG A 67 18.45 2.37 -1.01
C ARG A 67 19.68 2.53 -0.11
N VAL A 68 19.86 1.61 0.82
CA VAL A 68 21.11 1.51 1.58
C VAL A 68 22.21 1.02 0.65
N VAL A 69 23.34 1.68 0.67
CA VAL A 69 24.54 1.34 -0.09
C VAL A 69 25.76 1.35 0.82
N LYS A 70 26.77 0.56 0.45
CA LYS A 70 28.08 0.57 1.10
C LYS A 70 29.08 1.19 0.14
N GLY A 71 29.69 2.30 0.53
CA GLY A 71 30.73 2.97 -0.24
C GLY A 71 32.04 2.19 -0.26
N ARG A 72 32.98 2.61 -1.12
CA ARG A 72 34.31 1.98 -1.22
C ARG A 72 35.11 2.05 0.10
N SER A 73 34.89 3.08 0.89
CA SER A 73 35.48 3.24 2.23
C SER A 73 34.87 2.34 3.31
N GLY A 74 33.86 1.53 2.95
CA GLY A 74 33.11 0.72 3.92
C GLY A 74 31.98 1.48 4.61
N LEU A 75 31.88 2.79 4.45
CA LEU A 75 30.82 3.62 5.02
C LEU A 75 29.47 3.30 4.39
N LEU A 76 28.44 3.31 5.23
CA LEU A 76 27.05 3.19 4.76
C LEU A 76 26.53 4.55 4.30
N GLY A 77 25.69 4.52 3.30
CA GLY A 77 24.94 5.68 2.80
C GLY A 77 23.54 5.28 2.36
N VAL A 78 22.71 6.27 2.09
CA VAL A 78 21.37 6.07 1.54
C VAL A 78 21.28 6.85 0.22
N ILE A 79 20.96 6.15 -0.87
CA ILE A 79 20.64 6.78 -2.15
C ILE A 79 19.19 7.24 -2.11
N THR A 80 18.96 8.52 -2.42
CA THR A 80 17.64 9.14 -2.56
C THR A 80 16.98 8.79 -3.90
N PRO A 81 15.70 9.05 -4.10
CA PRO A 81 15.02 8.86 -5.39
C PRO A 81 15.65 9.69 -6.53
N THR A 82 16.30 10.81 -6.21
CA THR A 82 17.00 11.68 -7.17
C THR A 82 18.42 11.20 -7.51
N GLY A 83 18.85 10.06 -6.91
CA GLY A 83 20.20 9.52 -7.11
C GLY A 83 21.28 10.12 -6.21
N GLN A 84 20.95 11.09 -5.37
CA GLN A 84 21.88 11.67 -4.42
C GLN A 84 22.25 10.66 -3.31
N VAL A 85 23.51 10.58 -2.95
CA VAL A 85 23.99 9.75 -1.83
C VAL A 85 24.09 10.59 -0.57
N VAL A 86 23.37 10.21 0.45
CA VAL A 86 23.50 10.76 1.82
C VAL A 86 24.42 9.82 2.60
N ASN A 87 25.64 10.26 2.90
CA ASN A 87 26.56 9.49 3.70
C ASN A 87 26.10 9.48 5.17
N LEU A 88 26.18 8.32 5.80
CA LEU A 88 25.86 8.14 7.21
C LEU A 88 27.13 8.20 8.05
N ARG A 89 26.98 8.28 9.37
CA ARG A 89 28.10 8.28 10.31
C ARG A 89 28.94 7.01 10.17
N THR A 90 30.21 7.09 10.55
CA THR A 90 31.17 5.97 10.43
C THR A 90 30.81 4.75 11.28
N ASP A 91 30.09 4.97 12.38
CA ASP A 91 29.61 3.95 13.33
C ASP A 91 28.20 3.44 13.03
N CYS A 92 27.61 3.86 11.90
CA CYS A 92 26.25 3.50 11.53
C CYS A 92 26.14 2.00 11.18
N THR A 93 25.21 1.32 11.82
CA THR A 93 24.89 -0.08 11.53
C THR A 93 23.97 -0.24 10.31
N GLY A 94 23.91 -1.44 9.74
CA GLY A 94 22.98 -1.73 8.63
C GLY A 94 21.52 -1.50 9.01
N SER A 95 21.12 -1.80 10.25
CA SER A 95 19.77 -1.57 10.75
C SER A 95 19.45 -0.08 10.88
N GLU A 96 20.41 0.74 11.34
CA GLU A 96 20.24 2.19 11.38
C GLU A 96 20.14 2.80 9.99
N ALA A 97 20.96 2.35 9.05
CA ALA A 97 20.87 2.77 7.65
C ALA A 97 19.51 2.40 7.02
N ALA A 98 19.01 1.19 7.30
CA ALA A 98 17.68 0.77 6.88
C ALA A 98 16.59 1.67 7.48
N ARG A 99 16.72 2.05 8.76
CA ARG A 99 15.79 2.98 9.42
C ARG A 99 15.80 4.36 8.78
N VAL A 100 16.97 4.87 8.37
CA VAL A 100 17.08 6.14 7.63
C VAL A 100 16.35 6.03 6.28
N ALA A 101 16.56 4.94 5.54
CA ALA A 101 15.88 4.72 4.26
C ALA A 101 14.35 4.61 4.41
N VAL A 102 13.85 3.96 5.48
CA VAL A 102 12.41 3.87 5.76
C VAL A 102 11.83 5.22 6.14
N ARG A 103 12.53 6.02 6.96
CA ARG A 103 12.12 7.41 7.27
C ARG A 103 12.06 8.28 6.01
N GLY A 104 13.04 8.15 5.11
CA GLY A 104 13.00 8.82 3.81
C GLY A 104 11.75 8.46 3.02
N PHE A 105 11.38 7.17 3.00
CA PHE A 105 10.15 6.71 2.35
C PHE A 105 8.88 7.27 3.00
N GLN A 106 8.80 7.31 4.32
CA GLN A 106 7.70 7.93 5.05
C GLN A 106 7.54 9.40 4.65
N HIS A 107 8.64 10.17 4.69
CA HIS A 107 8.64 11.56 4.24
C HIS A 107 8.23 11.74 2.78
N HIS A 108 8.61 10.81 1.91
CA HIS A 108 8.19 10.81 0.51
C HIS A 108 6.67 10.64 0.37
N LEU A 109 6.07 9.71 1.11
CA LEU A 109 4.62 9.52 1.13
C LEU A 109 3.89 10.72 1.77
N ASP A 110 4.40 11.25 2.88
CA ASP A 110 3.86 12.46 3.53
C ASP A 110 3.94 13.68 2.60
N HIS A 111 4.99 13.77 1.78
CA HIS A 111 5.11 14.85 0.79
C HIS A 111 4.09 14.67 -0.35
N LEU A 112 3.83 13.43 -0.79
CA LEU A 112 2.76 13.15 -1.75
C LEU A 112 1.40 13.57 -1.19
N ASP A 113 1.17 13.34 0.10
CA ASP A 113 -0.07 13.71 0.77
C ASP A 113 -0.23 15.24 0.90
N ARG A 114 0.85 15.96 1.21
CA ARG A 114 0.81 17.42 1.40
C ARG A 114 0.89 18.25 0.11
N SER A 115 1.62 17.79 -0.89
CA SER A 115 1.84 18.51 -2.14
C SER A 115 0.83 18.20 -3.23
N LYS A 116 0.04 17.15 -3.07
CA LYS A 116 -1.01 16.72 -3.98
C LYS A 116 -2.31 16.52 -3.21
N PRO A 117 -3.47 16.51 -3.90
CA PRO A 117 -4.73 16.17 -3.24
C PRO A 117 -4.59 14.85 -2.46
N PRO A 118 -5.06 14.77 -1.20
CA PRO A 118 -4.92 13.57 -0.34
C PRO A 118 -5.38 12.27 -0.99
N ALA A 119 -6.35 12.39 -1.86
CA ALA A 119 -6.89 11.31 -2.64
C ALA A 119 -5.87 10.66 -3.62
N VAL A 120 -4.77 11.35 -4.01
CA VAL A 120 -3.69 10.76 -4.83
C VAL A 120 -2.98 9.64 -4.07
N LEU A 121 -2.73 9.83 -2.77
CA LEU A 121 -2.17 8.78 -1.92
C LEU A 121 -3.17 7.62 -1.76
N ALA A 122 -4.45 7.91 -1.53
CA ALA A 122 -5.48 6.89 -1.44
C ALA A 122 -5.57 6.05 -2.72
N ARG A 123 -5.56 6.68 -3.90
CA ARG A 123 -5.52 5.98 -5.19
C ARG A 123 -4.26 5.13 -5.37
N HIS A 124 -3.11 5.65 -4.92
CA HIS A 124 -1.85 4.90 -4.97
C HIS A 124 -1.91 3.62 -4.14
N LEU A 125 -2.59 3.65 -2.99
CA LEU A 125 -2.73 2.54 -2.05
C LEU A 125 -3.91 1.63 -2.33
N ALA A 126 -4.96 2.08 -3.03
CA ALA A 126 -6.19 1.33 -3.27
C ALA A 126 -5.98 -0.12 -3.78
N PRO A 127 -5.04 -0.40 -4.71
CA PRO A 127 -4.78 -1.78 -5.14
C PRO A 127 -4.19 -2.71 -4.07
N LEU A 128 -3.75 -2.17 -2.93
CA LEU A 128 -3.26 -2.94 -1.78
C LEU A 128 -4.37 -3.31 -0.79
N VAL A 129 -5.55 -2.72 -0.93
CA VAL A 129 -6.66 -2.92 0.02
C VAL A 129 -7.16 -4.36 0.06
N THR A 130 -7.08 -5.07 -1.08
CA THR A 130 -7.50 -6.47 -1.18
C THR A 130 -6.48 -7.47 -0.62
N ALA A 131 -5.29 -7.01 -0.21
CA ALA A 131 -4.24 -7.87 0.27
C ALA A 131 -4.34 -8.13 1.78
N ASP A 132 -4.29 -9.39 2.18
CA ASP A 132 -4.14 -9.77 3.59
C ASP A 132 -2.70 -9.63 4.05
N VAL A 133 -1.75 -9.77 3.12
CA VAL A 133 -0.32 -9.73 3.37
C VAL A 133 0.38 -8.85 2.35
N LEU A 134 1.21 -7.91 2.82
CA LEU A 134 2.16 -7.18 2.00
C LEU A 134 3.55 -7.80 2.14
N SER A 135 4.14 -8.28 1.05
CA SER A 135 5.42 -8.98 1.06
C SER A 135 6.54 -8.17 0.41
N CYS A 136 7.75 -8.26 0.99
CA CYS A 136 8.98 -7.65 0.47
C CYS A 136 10.19 -8.56 0.75
N TRP A 137 11.40 -8.09 0.41
CA TRP A 137 12.66 -8.80 0.69
C TRP A 137 13.29 -8.43 2.04
N CYS A 138 12.73 -7.45 2.76
CA CYS A 138 13.28 -7.03 4.05
C CYS A 138 13.11 -8.13 5.09
N PRO A 139 14.10 -8.40 5.95
CA PRO A 139 13.92 -9.27 7.10
C PRO A 139 12.81 -8.79 8.02
N LEU A 140 12.10 -9.71 8.67
CA LEU A 140 10.96 -9.36 9.54
C LEU A 140 11.39 -8.61 10.80
N ASP A 141 12.61 -8.82 11.25
CA ASP A 141 13.24 -8.18 12.41
C ASP A 141 13.89 -6.82 12.09
N ALA A 142 13.91 -6.43 10.83
CA ALA A 142 14.50 -5.18 10.37
C ALA A 142 13.44 -4.12 10.03
N PRO A 143 13.77 -2.82 10.16
CA PRO A 143 12.93 -1.73 9.69
C PRO A 143 12.56 -1.92 8.21
N CYS A 144 11.26 -1.81 7.91
CA CYS A 144 10.77 -2.05 6.56
C CYS A 144 9.71 -1.04 6.14
N HIS A 145 9.78 -0.62 4.88
CA HIS A 145 8.75 0.22 4.25
C HIS A 145 7.36 -0.45 4.19
N GLY A 146 7.34 -1.79 4.19
CA GLY A 146 6.10 -2.56 4.22
C GLY A 146 5.26 -2.28 5.46
N ASP A 147 5.87 -1.96 6.61
CA ASP A 147 5.15 -1.62 7.83
C ASP A 147 4.38 -0.29 7.66
N THR A 148 5.02 0.70 7.04
CA THR A 148 4.38 1.99 6.69
C THR A 148 3.21 1.78 5.73
N LEU A 149 3.36 0.91 4.72
CA LEU A 149 2.27 0.62 3.80
C LEU A 149 1.12 -0.13 4.49
N CYS A 150 1.41 -1.07 5.40
CA CYS A 150 0.39 -1.77 6.18
C CYS A 150 -0.45 -0.78 7.02
N ASP A 151 0.20 0.17 7.69
CA ASP A 151 -0.47 1.21 8.45
C ASP A 151 -1.38 2.08 7.57
N LEU A 152 -0.83 2.62 6.46
CA LEU A 152 -1.57 3.47 5.54
C LEU A 152 -2.75 2.74 4.88
N VAL A 153 -2.60 1.47 4.51
CA VAL A 153 -3.70 0.66 3.99
C VAL A 153 -4.75 0.39 5.07
N GLY A 154 -4.33 0.17 6.31
CA GLY A 154 -5.24 0.07 7.45
C GLY A 154 -6.09 1.32 7.62
N ARG A 155 -5.45 2.49 7.60
CA ARG A 155 -6.12 3.80 7.67
C ARG A 155 -7.04 4.07 6.47
N LEU A 156 -6.67 3.61 5.28
CA LEU A 156 -7.56 3.71 4.10
C LEU A 156 -8.80 2.83 4.23
N ARG A 157 -8.65 1.64 4.81
CA ARG A 157 -9.77 0.72 5.09
C ARG A 157 -10.73 1.27 6.15
N SER A 158 -10.21 1.95 7.17
CA SER A 158 -11.03 2.57 8.23
C SER A 158 -11.63 3.93 7.85
N GLY A 159 -11.16 4.54 6.74
CA GLY A 159 -11.56 5.89 6.34
C GLY A 159 -10.77 7.01 7.03
N ASP A 160 -9.73 6.66 7.80
CA ASP A 160 -8.91 7.63 8.54
C ASP A 160 -7.80 8.27 7.70
N LEU A 161 -7.55 7.76 6.49
CA LEU A 161 -6.51 8.29 5.61
C LEU A 161 -6.98 9.55 4.87
N VAL A 162 -8.16 9.49 4.26
CA VAL A 162 -8.78 10.61 3.55
C VAL A 162 -10.24 10.69 4.01
N PRO A 163 -10.63 11.73 4.75
CA PRO A 163 -12.00 11.88 5.20
C PRO A 163 -13.00 11.74 4.05
N GLY A 164 -13.98 10.88 4.23
CA GLY A 164 -15.03 10.62 3.25
C GLY A 164 -14.66 9.67 2.10
N LEU A 165 -13.42 9.17 2.01
CA LEU A 165 -13.02 8.13 1.06
C LEU A 165 -12.59 6.86 1.81
N VAL A 166 -13.18 5.73 1.42
CA VAL A 166 -12.91 4.42 2.03
C VAL A 166 -12.72 3.33 0.97
N ALA A 167 -12.04 2.27 1.35
CA ALA A 167 -11.92 1.08 0.51
C ALA A 167 -12.07 -0.17 1.38
N THR A 168 -13.23 -0.80 1.36
CA THR A 168 -13.57 -2.00 2.14
C THR A 168 -13.91 -3.17 1.25
N LEU A 169 -13.43 -4.38 1.57
CA LEU A 169 -13.57 -5.57 0.71
C LEU A 169 -15.02 -6.00 0.51
N ASP A 170 -15.85 -5.84 1.52
CA ASP A 170 -17.27 -6.20 1.55
C ASP A 170 -18.15 -5.28 0.68
N VAL A 171 -17.62 -4.12 0.31
CA VAL A 171 -18.33 -3.17 -0.55
C VAL A 171 -17.50 -2.89 -1.79
N CYS A 172 -18.09 -3.11 -2.97
CA CYS A 172 -17.45 -2.89 -4.28
C CYS A 172 -16.10 -3.61 -4.45
N GLY A 173 -15.86 -4.72 -3.72
CA GLY A 173 -14.63 -5.52 -3.86
C GLY A 173 -13.35 -4.79 -3.48
N GLY A 174 -13.39 -3.83 -2.55
CA GLY A 174 -12.24 -3.04 -2.14
C GLY A 174 -11.91 -1.85 -3.05
N ALA A 175 -12.77 -1.51 -4.01
CA ALA A 175 -12.60 -0.30 -4.80
C ALA A 175 -12.69 0.95 -3.91
N LEU A 176 -11.84 1.96 -4.20
CA LEU A 176 -11.91 3.25 -3.53
C LEU A 176 -13.25 3.92 -3.88
N ARG A 177 -14.00 4.35 -2.88
CA ARG A 177 -15.34 4.90 -3.01
C ARG A 177 -15.59 6.04 -2.02
N ILE A 178 -16.64 6.80 -2.26
CA ILE A 178 -17.15 7.76 -1.28
C ILE A 178 -17.83 6.99 -0.15
N ASP A 179 -17.47 7.31 1.08
CA ASP A 179 -18.01 6.65 2.27
C ASP A 179 -19.54 6.76 2.35
N GLY A 180 -20.19 5.72 2.89
CA GLY A 180 -21.64 5.63 2.94
C GLY A 180 -22.33 5.38 1.58
N THR A 181 -21.58 5.28 0.47
CA THR A 181 -22.14 5.06 -0.88
C THR A 181 -21.49 3.88 -1.58
N ARG A 182 -21.99 3.54 -2.79
CA ARG A 182 -21.37 2.61 -3.74
C ARG A 182 -20.66 3.33 -4.90
N LEU A 183 -20.55 4.67 -4.84
CA LEU A 183 -19.89 5.46 -5.88
C LEU A 183 -18.38 5.22 -5.83
N LYS A 184 -17.86 4.52 -6.83
CA LYS A 184 -16.43 4.28 -6.98
C LYS A 184 -15.76 5.51 -7.59
N VAL A 185 -14.60 5.86 -7.02
CA VAL A 185 -13.79 7.01 -7.47
C VAL A 185 -13.42 6.91 -8.95
N ASP A 186 -12.98 5.73 -9.40
CA ASP A 186 -12.59 5.50 -10.80
C ASP A 186 -13.78 5.58 -11.78
N GLU A 187 -14.97 5.17 -11.37
CA GLU A 187 -16.18 5.29 -12.20
C GLU A 187 -16.63 6.74 -12.29
N LEU A 188 -16.60 7.45 -11.18
CA LEU A 188 -16.92 8.86 -11.12
C LEU A 188 -15.98 9.70 -11.99
N ALA A 189 -14.67 9.49 -11.89
CA ALA A 189 -13.71 10.20 -12.71
C ALA A 189 -13.91 9.97 -14.20
N ARG A 190 -14.14 8.72 -14.61
CA ARG A 190 -14.45 8.39 -16.01
C ARG A 190 -15.72 9.09 -16.49
N THR A 191 -16.77 9.11 -15.67
CA THR A 191 -18.03 9.76 -16.05
C THR A 191 -17.85 11.27 -16.21
N VAL A 192 -17.06 11.91 -15.36
CA VAL A 192 -16.72 13.33 -15.48
C VAL A 192 -15.87 13.60 -16.72
N GLU A 193 -14.91 12.73 -17.03
CA GLU A 193 -14.06 12.82 -18.23
C GLU A 193 -14.86 12.63 -19.54
N TRP A 194 -15.89 11.77 -19.52
CA TRP A 194 -16.74 11.45 -20.67
C TRP A 194 -18.00 12.32 -20.75
N ALA A 195 -18.17 13.29 -19.83
CA ALA A 195 -19.28 14.24 -19.92
C ALA A 195 -19.24 14.97 -21.27
N ALA A 196 -20.43 15.27 -21.80
CA ALA A 196 -20.52 16.00 -23.06
C ALA A 196 -19.74 17.33 -22.98
N PRO A 197 -19.10 17.79 -24.08
CA PRO A 197 -18.25 18.98 -24.08
C PRO A 197 -18.91 20.26 -23.57
N ASP A 198 -20.22 20.31 -23.65
CA ASP A 198 -21.07 21.41 -23.20
C ASP A 198 -21.47 21.32 -21.72
N VAL A 199 -21.19 20.18 -21.07
CA VAL A 199 -21.48 19.97 -19.63
C VAL A 199 -20.23 20.22 -18.81
N SER A 200 -20.27 21.21 -17.93
CA SER A 200 -19.16 21.46 -17.01
C SER A 200 -18.90 20.26 -16.12
N PRO A 201 -17.61 19.86 -15.90
CA PRO A 201 -17.25 18.85 -14.91
C PRO A 201 -17.83 19.11 -13.52
N LEU A 202 -17.95 20.39 -13.13
CA LEU A 202 -18.57 20.78 -11.86
C LEU A 202 -20.05 20.43 -11.81
N THR A 203 -20.79 20.69 -12.89
CA THR A 203 -22.22 20.35 -13.00
C THR A 203 -22.43 18.84 -12.88
N THR A 204 -21.56 18.05 -13.50
CA THR A 204 -21.61 16.58 -13.39
C THR A 204 -21.37 16.15 -11.94
N CYS A 205 -20.35 16.69 -11.26
CA CYS A 205 -20.07 16.38 -9.86
C CYS A 205 -21.23 16.77 -8.94
N ASP A 206 -21.83 17.93 -9.15
CA ASP A 206 -22.97 18.41 -8.36
C ASP A 206 -24.20 17.52 -8.55
N SER A 207 -24.45 17.04 -9.76
CA SER A 207 -25.52 16.07 -10.03
C SER A 207 -25.31 14.74 -9.28
N PHE A 208 -24.08 14.21 -9.28
CA PHE A 208 -23.76 13.02 -8.49
C PHE A 208 -23.93 13.26 -6.99
N ALA A 209 -23.50 14.42 -6.49
CA ALA A 209 -23.63 14.77 -5.08
C ALA A 209 -25.10 14.77 -4.62
N VAL A 210 -26.00 15.32 -5.43
CA VAL A 210 -27.44 15.33 -5.16
C VAL A 210 -28.01 13.92 -5.14
N VAL A 211 -27.71 13.10 -6.15
CA VAL A 211 -28.22 11.72 -6.25
C VAL A 211 -27.69 10.84 -5.10
N ALA A 212 -26.42 10.97 -4.78
CA ALA A 212 -25.76 10.18 -3.72
C ALA A 212 -26.03 10.75 -2.31
N LYS A 213 -26.58 11.95 -2.18
CA LYS A 213 -26.78 12.68 -0.90
C LYS A 213 -25.45 12.85 -0.12
N VAL A 214 -24.40 13.21 -0.82
CA VAL A 214 -23.07 13.45 -0.26
C VAL A 214 -22.62 14.90 -0.51
N ASP A 215 -21.55 15.31 0.18
CA ASP A 215 -20.97 16.65 0.00
C ASP A 215 -20.46 16.82 -1.45
N PRO A 216 -20.88 17.86 -2.18
CA PRO A 216 -20.40 18.14 -3.54
C PRO A 216 -18.88 18.29 -3.62
N GLU A 217 -18.23 18.85 -2.61
CA GLU A 217 -16.77 18.98 -2.60
C GLU A 217 -16.08 17.62 -2.52
N LEU A 218 -16.63 16.68 -1.76
CA LEU A 218 -16.12 15.32 -1.70
C LEU A 218 -16.19 14.62 -3.07
N VAL A 219 -17.30 14.82 -3.80
CA VAL A 219 -17.46 14.30 -5.18
C VAL A 219 -16.41 14.90 -6.11
N ARG A 220 -16.16 16.22 -6.02
CA ARG A 220 -15.13 16.90 -6.83
C ARG A 220 -13.72 16.40 -6.51
N VAL A 221 -13.42 16.18 -5.23
CA VAL A 221 -12.16 15.58 -4.79
C VAL A 221 -12.02 14.18 -5.36
N ALA A 222 -13.03 13.35 -5.23
CA ALA A 222 -13.05 11.99 -5.76
C ALA A 222 -12.83 11.95 -7.28
N ALA A 223 -13.53 12.80 -8.04
CA ALA A 223 -13.42 12.89 -9.49
C ALA A 223 -12.02 13.28 -9.99
N ARG A 224 -11.31 14.15 -9.25
CA ARG A 224 -9.93 14.56 -9.61
C ARG A 224 -8.88 13.47 -9.37
N VAL A 225 -9.24 12.41 -8.69
CA VAL A 225 -8.37 11.34 -8.23
C VAL A 225 -8.43 10.12 -9.12
N GLY A 226 -9.59 9.83 -9.69
CA GLY A 226 -9.78 8.81 -10.72
C GLY A 226 -9.06 9.14 -12.00
#